data_6021339cc41686e22ca336bfb06e0cbe
#
_entry.id   6021339cc41686e22ca336bfb06e0cbe
#
_cell.length_a   1.000
_cell.length_b   1.000
_cell.length_c   1.000
_cell.angle_alpha   90.00
_cell.angle_beta   90.00
_cell.angle_gamma   90.00
#
_symmetry.space_group_name_H-M   'P 1'
#
loop_
_entity.id
_entity.type
_entity.pdbx_description
1 polymer ?
#
loop_
_entity_poly.entity_id
_entity_poly.type
_entity_poly.pdbx_seq_one_letter_code
_entity_poly.pdbx_strand_id
1 'polypeptide(L)'
;MVHVYGSAYGEGMEPVNRREMSTSFGRAAASYEAGRPGYPAAAVEWMLQPVAASAARVRVADVGSGTGKLTRVLVDAGAEGVAGDPDPLMLAALAEAVPGVPTLVGSAEQLPLPDASVDAVVLGQAWHWVDPELGSREAGRVLSAGGVLGLVWNIRDGKTPWVARMTEIMHRSNAEEMMAEGGPDVLAPFGKVETQTFTWSRSMTAAALLEMARSRSFLITAADADRARIEGELSELFATLPELQDGGAIDLPYVTRAFRAVRP
;
A
#
# COMPACT_ATOMS: atom_id res chain seq x y z
N MET A 1 -9.37 -26.95 -0.09
CA MET A 1 -7.95 -27.29 -0.32
C MET A 1 -7.21 -25.99 -0.05
N VAL A 2 -6.61 -25.88 1.14
CA VAL A 2 -5.96 -24.64 1.58
C VAL A 2 -4.66 -24.53 0.81
N HIS A 3 -4.55 -23.55 -0.09
CA HIS A 3 -3.26 -23.21 -0.71
C HIS A 3 -2.40 -22.51 0.34
N VAL A 4 -1.48 -23.26 0.92
CA VAL A 4 -0.40 -22.77 1.73
C VAL A 4 0.58 -22.08 0.77
N TYR A 5 0.61 -20.74 0.77
CA TYR A 5 1.67 -19.99 0.12
C TYR A 5 2.99 -20.31 0.82
N GLY A 6 3.73 -21.25 0.23
CA GLY A 6 5.00 -21.71 0.72
C GLY A 6 6.14 -20.87 0.17
N SER A 7 6.93 -20.33 1.12
CA SER A 7 8.39 -20.21 1.06
C SER A 7 9.03 -19.41 -0.08
N ALA A 8 9.15 -18.08 0.15
CA ALA A 8 10.25 -17.29 -0.41
C ALA A 8 11.17 -16.71 0.69
N TYR A 9 11.12 -17.26 1.90
CA TYR A 9 12.07 -16.92 2.97
C TYR A 9 13.10 -18.05 3.06
N GLY A 10 14.39 -17.68 3.00
CA GLY A 10 15.50 -18.64 3.11
C GLY A 10 15.31 -19.59 4.30
N GLU A 11 15.81 -20.81 4.19
CA GLU A 11 15.69 -21.87 5.18
C GLU A 11 16.03 -21.34 6.59
N GLY A 12 15.04 -21.29 7.49
CA GLY A 12 15.21 -20.95 8.90
C GLY A 12 14.27 -19.89 9.47
N MET A 13 13.37 -19.27 8.70
CA MET A 13 12.36 -18.36 9.27
C MET A 13 11.02 -19.08 9.47
N GLU A 14 10.53 -19.09 10.72
CA GLU A 14 9.17 -19.49 11.06
C GLU A 14 8.16 -18.63 10.27
N PRO A 15 7.00 -19.17 9.85
CA PRO A 15 5.99 -18.39 9.15
C PRO A 15 5.48 -17.26 10.06
N VAL A 16 5.93 -16.04 9.78
CA VAL A 16 5.49 -14.86 10.51
C VAL A 16 4.00 -14.68 10.32
N ASN A 17 3.27 -14.62 11.43
CA ASN A 17 1.81 -14.47 11.43
C ASN A 17 1.45 -13.14 10.73
N ARG A 18 0.72 -13.19 9.60
CA ARG A 18 0.28 -12.02 8.82
C ARG A 18 -0.36 -10.94 9.70
N ARG A 19 -1.12 -11.37 10.72
CA ARG A 19 -1.81 -10.48 11.65
C ARG A 19 -0.85 -9.74 12.58
N GLU A 20 0.24 -10.37 13.02
CA GLU A 20 1.27 -9.71 13.84
C GLU A 20 2.08 -8.72 13.01
N MET A 21 2.33 -9.01 11.73
CA MET A 21 3.00 -8.07 10.84
C MET A 21 2.13 -6.84 10.54
N SER A 22 0.83 -7.01 10.31
CA SER A 22 -0.07 -5.88 10.03
C SER A 22 -0.21 -4.90 11.20
N THR A 23 0.03 -5.33 12.44
CA THR A 23 -0.05 -4.50 13.66
C THR A 23 1.31 -4.02 14.18
N SER A 24 2.44 -4.41 13.56
CA SER A 24 3.78 -4.03 14.01
C SER A 24 4.24 -2.64 13.56
N PHE A 25 3.51 -2.01 12.64
CA PHE A 25 3.91 -0.77 11.97
C PHE A 25 3.74 0.49 12.84
N GLY A 26 2.82 0.50 13.80
CA GLY A 26 2.51 1.69 14.59
C GLY A 26 3.69 2.27 15.36
N ARG A 27 4.62 1.42 15.84
CA ARG A 27 5.83 1.87 16.52
C ARG A 27 6.87 2.53 15.59
N ALA A 28 6.74 2.31 14.29
CA ALA A 28 7.60 2.88 13.25
C ALA A 28 6.86 3.90 12.37
N ALA A 29 5.70 4.41 12.81
CA ALA A 29 4.82 5.27 12.01
C ALA A 29 5.55 6.49 11.42
N ALA A 30 6.44 7.15 12.16
CA ALA A 30 7.20 8.30 11.68
C ALA A 30 8.17 7.95 10.54
N SER A 31 8.92 6.85 10.68
CA SER A 31 9.81 6.36 9.61
C SER A 31 9.01 5.83 8.41
N TYR A 32 7.86 5.22 8.67
CA TYR A 32 6.93 4.76 7.65
C TYR A 32 6.40 5.95 6.83
N GLU A 33 5.98 7.02 7.51
CA GLU A 33 5.48 8.24 6.88
C GLU A 33 6.54 8.91 5.99
N ALA A 34 7.77 9.06 6.48
CA ALA A 34 8.87 9.68 5.73
C ALA A 34 9.33 8.84 4.52
N GLY A 35 9.39 7.51 4.69
CA GLY A 35 9.93 6.59 3.67
C GLY A 35 8.95 6.27 2.54
N ARG A 36 7.64 6.22 2.81
CA ARG A 36 6.65 5.76 1.83
C ARG A 36 6.16 6.91 0.93
N PRO A 37 6.04 6.66 -0.39
CA PRO A 37 5.48 7.66 -1.30
C PRO A 37 3.96 7.80 -1.13
N GLY A 38 3.42 8.96 -1.53
CA GLY A 38 1.98 9.14 -1.77
C GLY A 38 1.53 8.44 -3.06
N TYR A 39 0.30 8.69 -3.48
CA TYR A 39 -0.26 8.11 -4.70
C TYR A 39 -0.51 9.21 -5.74
N PRO A 40 -0.36 8.92 -7.07
CA PRO A 40 -0.77 9.84 -8.11
C PRO A 40 -2.28 10.13 -8.02
N ALA A 41 -2.66 11.40 -8.08
CA ALA A 41 -4.07 11.81 -8.08
C ALA A 41 -4.85 11.13 -9.22
N ALA A 42 -4.25 11.02 -10.41
CA ALA A 42 -4.84 10.35 -11.55
C ALA A 42 -5.21 8.88 -11.29
N ALA A 43 -4.47 8.17 -10.41
CA ALA A 43 -4.81 6.80 -10.05
C ALA A 43 -6.07 6.75 -9.17
N VAL A 44 -6.20 7.70 -8.23
CA VAL A 44 -7.39 7.83 -7.37
C VAL A 44 -8.60 8.24 -8.20
N GLU A 45 -8.47 9.25 -9.06
CA GLU A 45 -9.51 9.70 -9.97
C GLU A 45 -10.03 8.55 -10.86
N TRP A 46 -9.10 7.76 -11.41
CA TRP A 46 -9.47 6.60 -12.22
C TRP A 46 -10.23 5.55 -11.42
N MET A 47 -9.78 5.23 -10.20
CA MET A 47 -10.48 4.26 -9.35
C MET A 47 -11.90 4.71 -9.00
N LEU A 48 -12.10 5.99 -8.69
CA LEU A 48 -13.38 6.54 -8.29
C LEU A 48 -14.31 6.92 -9.48
N GLN A 49 -13.81 6.91 -10.72
CA GLN A 49 -14.58 7.31 -11.91
C GLN A 49 -15.98 6.68 -12.01
N PRO A 50 -16.20 5.38 -11.70
CA PRO A 50 -17.52 4.78 -11.82
C PRO A 50 -18.58 5.43 -10.92
N VAL A 51 -18.18 5.99 -9.80
CA VAL A 51 -19.08 6.59 -8.79
C VAL A 51 -19.05 8.12 -8.78
N ALA A 52 -18.02 8.73 -9.36
CA ALA A 52 -17.85 10.19 -9.37
C ALA A 52 -18.96 10.97 -10.10
N ALA A 53 -19.59 10.35 -11.10
CA ALA A 53 -20.66 10.99 -11.88
C ALA A 53 -22.05 10.96 -11.19
N SER A 54 -22.23 10.08 -10.19
CA SER A 54 -23.54 9.81 -9.58
C SER A 54 -23.74 10.47 -8.22
N ALA A 55 -22.70 11.05 -7.62
CA ALA A 55 -22.78 11.65 -6.29
C ALA A 55 -22.20 13.07 -6.29
N ALA A 56 -22.84 13.98 -5.55
CA ALA A 56 -22.30 15.33 -5.32
C ALA A 56 -20.94 15.25 -4.58
N ARG A 57 -20.75 14.26 -3.73
CA ARG A 57 -19.49 13.85 -3.10
C ARG A 57 -19.47 12.34 -2.93
N VAL A 58 -18.35 11.72 -3.27
CA VAL A 58 -18.17 10.28 -3.16
C VAL A 58 -17.85 9.92 -1.70
N ARG A 59 -18.65 9.04 -1.11
CA ARG A 59 -18.39 8.49 0.24
C ARG A 59 -17.42 7.34 0.14
N VAL A 60 -16.26 7.47 0.76
CA VAL A 60 -15.16 6.50 0.63
C VAL A 60 -14.80 5.90 1.99
N ALA A 61 -14.59 4.59 2.05
CA ALA A 61 -13.87 3.94 3.13
C ALA A 61 -12.45 3.61 2.63
N ASP A 62 -11.44 4.27 3.22
CA ASP A 62 -10.02 3.92 3.03
C ASP A 62 -9.64 2.87 4.07
N VAL A 63 -9.43 1.64 3.65
CA VAL A 63 -9.24 0.47 4.53
C VAL A 63 -7.80 0.00 4.51
N GLY A 64 -7.21 -0.23 5.70
CA GLY A 64 -5.77 -0.36 5.84
C GLY A 64 -5.08 0.97 5.53
N SER A 65 -5.66 2.06 6.03
CA SER A 65 -5.30 3.43 5.71
C SER A 65 -3.91 3.84 6.21
N GLY A 66 -3.36 3.10 7.17
CA GLY A 66 -2.05 3.38 7.75
C GLY A 66 -1.96 4.81 8.29
N THR A 67 -0.92 5.52 7.90
CA THR A 67 -0.69 6.94 8.27
C THR A 67 -1.44 7.94 7.38
N GLY A 68 -2.35 7.49 6.49
CA GLY A 68 -3.21 8.38 5.70
C GLY A 68 -2.66 8.83 4.35
N LYS A 69 -1.68 8.15 3.77
CA LYS A 69 -1.12 8.51 2.45
C LYS A 69 -2.17 8.51 1.34
N LEU A 70 -3.02 7.48 1.28
CA LEU A 70 -4.11 7.41 0.31
C LEU A 70 -5.26 8.32 0.74
N THR A 71 -5.60 8.34 2.03
CA THR A 71 -6.64 9.21 2.60
C THR A 71 -6.45 10.66 2.20
N ARG A 72 -5.22 11.19 2.27
CA ARG A 72 -4.91 12.57 1.85
C ARG A 72 -5.30 12.83 0.39
N VAL A 73 -4.92 11.93 -0.52
CA VAL A 73 -5.21 12.08 -1.94
C VAL A 73 -6.72 11.99 -2.21
N LEU A 74 -7.45 11.15 -1.44
CA LEU A 74 -8.91 11.06 -1.51
C LEU A 74 -9.57 12.36 -1.06
N VAL A 75 -9.12 12.95 0.05
CA VAL A 75 -9.61 14.25 0.54
C VAL A 75 -9.32 15.36 -0.46
N ASP A 76 -8.10 15.42 -1.01
CA ASP A 76 -7.70 16.39 -2.03
C ASP A 76 -8.53 16.25 -3.32
N ALA A 77 -8.99 15.03 -3.64
CA ALA A 77 -9.92 14.76 -4.75
C ALA A 77 -11.39 15.08 -4.41
N GLY A 78 -11.68 15.62 -3.22
CA GLY A 78 -13.01 16.01 -2.79
C GLY A 78 -13.90 14.86 -2.28
N ALA A 79 -13.34 13.68 -2.00
CA ALA A 79 -14.09 12.61 -1.39
C ALA A 79 -14.39 12.91 0.09
N GLU A 80 -15.53 12.42 0.56
CA GLU A 80 -15.88 12.37 1.98
C GLU A 80 -15.80 10.91 2.44
N GLY A 81 -15.33 10.66 3.67
CA GLY A 81 -15.30 9.29 4.09
C GLY A 81 -14.65 9.04 5.44
N VAL A 82 -14.30 7.81 5.64
CA VAL A 82 -13.72 7.29 6.87
C VAL A 82 -12.44 6.52 6.54
N ALA A 83 -11.46 6.61 7.43
CA ALA A 83 -10.22 5.84 7.36
C ALA A 83 -10.23 4.73 8.41
N GLY A 84 -10.01 3.49 7.99
CA GLY A 84 -10.00 2.30 8.84
C GLY A 84 -8.65 1.61 8.83
N ASP A 85 -8.18 1.21 10.01
CA ASP A 85 -6.96 0.41 10.16
C ASP A 85 -7.09 -0.51 11.39
N PRO A 86 -6.51 -1.72 11.38
CA PRO A 86 -6.50 -2.57 12.56
C PRO A 86 -5.57 -2.06 13.66
N ASP A 87 -4.59 -1.19 13.35
CA ASP A 87 -3.64 -0.62 14.31
C ASP A 87 -4.06 0.79 14.76
N PRO A 88 -4.49 0.99 16.03
CA PRO A 88 -4.86 2.30 16.54
C PRO A 88 -3.73 3.34 16.50
N LEU A 89 -2.46 2.94 16.53
CA LEU A 89 -1.31 3.84 16.45
C LEU A 89 -1.19 4.43 15.05
N MET A 90 -1.50 3.65 14.01
CA MET A 90 -1.60 4.13 12.64
C MET A 90 -2.71 5.17 12.50
N LEU A 91 -3.87 4.90 13.07
CA LEU A 91 -5.00 5.85 13.05
C LEU A 91 -4.70 7.15 13.81
N ALA A 92 -3.94 7.07 14.91
CA ALA A 92 -3.49 8.26 15.62
C ALA A 92 -2.57 9.13 14.74
N ALA A 93 -1.59 8.51 14.06
CA ALA A 93 -0.73 9.23 13.12
C ALA A 93 -1.51 9.80 11.92
N LEU A 94 -2.52 9.06 11.41
CA LEU A 94 -3.40 9.55 10.36
C LEU A 94 -4.18 10.78 10.81
N ALA A 95 -4.74 10.77 12.02
CA ALA A 95 -5.52 11.91 12.55
C ALA A 95 -4.68 13.20 12.67
N GLU A 96 -3.37 13.08 12.95
CA GLU A 96 -2.43 14.19 12.93
C GLU A 96 -2.10 14.62 11.48
N ALA A 97 -1.87 13.66 10.59
CA ALA A 97 -1.46 13.92 9.21
C ALA A 97 -2.61 14.44 8.33
N VAL A 98 -3.86 13.98 8.54
CA VAL A 98 -5.05 14.34 7.76
C VAL A 98 -6.19 14.72 8.72
N PRO A 99 -6.13 15.91 9.35
CA PRO A 99 -7.14 16.33 10.32
C PRO A 99 -8.54 16.38 9.75
N GLY A 100 -9.53 16.00 10.55
CA GLY A 100 -10.95 16.09 10.18
C GLY A 100 -11.52 14.84 9.49
N VAL A 101 -10.69 13.84 9.18
CA VAL A 101 -11.17 12.55 8.65
C VAL A 101 -11.56 11.65 9.84
N PRO A 102 -12.81 11.15 9.90
CA PRO A 102 -13.22 10.15 10.88
C PRO A 102 -12.38 8.88 10.76
N THR A 103 -12.01 8.30 11.89
CA THR A 103 -11.26 7.04 11.92
C THR A 103 -12.04 5.93 12.61
N LEU A 104 -11.82 4.69 12.20
CA LEU A 104 -12.38 3.50 12.82
C LEU A 104 -11.35 2.36 12.92
N VAL A 105 -11.40 1.63 14.01
CA VAL A 105 -10.60 0.40 14.16
C VAL A 105 -11.36 -0.75 13.51
N GLY A 106 -10.75 -1.38 12.51
CA GLY A 106 -11.34 -2.51 11.79
C GLY A 106 -10.40 -3.08 10.75
N SER A 107 -10.68 -4.30 10.29
CA SER A 107 -9.94 -4.94 9.20
C SER A 107 -10.80 -5.00 7.93
N ALA A 108 -10.17 -5.28 6.79
CA ALA A 108 -10.88 -5.42 5.52
C ALA A 108 -11.89 -6.57 5.51
N GLU A 109 -11.71 -7.55 6.38
CA GLU A 109 -12.61 -8.72 6.53
C GLU A 109 -13.80 -8.42 7.43
N GLN A 110 -13.71 -7.33 8.25
CA GLN A 110 -14.79 -6.95 9.19
C GLN A 110 -14.73 -5.43 9.45
N LEU A 111 -15.57 -4.69 8.76
CA LEU A 111 -15.67 -3.23 8.87
C LEU A 111 -16.87 -2.84 9.77
N PRO A 112 -16.68 -1.98 10.77
CA PRO A 112 -17.76 -1.46 11.59
C PRO A 112 -18.56 -0.39 10.85
N LEU A 113 -19.00 -0.70 9.63
CA LEU A 113 -19.81 0.14 8.75
C LEU A 113 -21.13 -0.55 8.42
N PRO A 114 -22.23 0.20 8.29
CA PRO A 114 -23.51 -0.34 7.83
C PRO A 114 -23.43 -0.90 6.40
N ASP A 115 -24.38 -1.79 6.06
CA ASP A 115 -24.55 -2.26 4.69
C ASP A 115 -24.87 -1.08 3.76
N ALA A 116 -24.33 -1.11 2.54
CA ALA A 116 -24.58 -0.14 1.48
C ALA A 116 -24.37 1.34 1.92
N SER A 117 -23.40 1.58 2.82
CA SER A 117 -23.17 2.90 3.44
C SER A 117 -22.14 3.77 2.71
N VAL A 118 -21.33 3.18 1.84
CA VAL A 118 -20.28 3.90 1.09
C VAL A 118 -20.38 3.64 -0.41
N ASP A 119 -19.84 4.57 -1.20
CA ASP A 119 -19.83 4.50 -2.67
C ASP A 119 -18.53 3.88 -3.19
N ALA A 120 -17.45 3.98 -2.39
CA ALA A 120 -16.18 3.33 -2.69
C ALA A 120 -15.55 2.73 -1.43
N VAL A 121 -14.90 1.58 -1.59
CA VAL A 121 -13.93 1.01 -0.65
C VAL A 121 -12.59 1.02 -1.36
N VAL A 122 -11.57 1.63 -0.75
CA VAL A 122 -10.23 1.68 -1.35
C VAL A 122 -9.19 1.13 -0.38
N LEU A 123 -8.16 0.47 -0.95
CA LEU A 123 -7.02 -0.04 -0.18
C LEU A 123 -5.72 0.32 -0.91
N GLY A 124 -4.82 0.99 -0.20
CA GLY A 124 -3.48 1.32 -0.68
C GLY A 124 -2.42 0.44 -0.04
N GLN A 125 -1.70 -0.37 -0.80
CA GLN A 125 -0.65 -1.26 -0.29
C GLN A 125 -1.11 -2.22 0.83
N ALA A 126 -2.40 -2.60 0.87
CA ALA A 126 -2.96 -3.34 2.00
C ALA A 126 -3.57 -4.71 1.62
N TRP A 127 -4.14 -4.87 0.43
CA TRP A 127 -4.91 -6.08 0.06
C TRP A 127 -4.12 -7.38 0.12
N HIS A 128 -2.80 -7.37 -0.03
CA HIS A 128 -1.96 -8.56 0.08
C HIS A 128 -1.85 -9.13 1.52
N TRP A 129 -2.43 -8.44 2.50
CA TRP A 129 -2.61 -8.91 3.88
C TRP A 129 -3.99 -9.50 4.12
N VAL A 130 -4.95 -9.24 3.23
CA VAL A 130 -6.37 -9.54 3.37
C VAL A 130 -6.65 -10.96 2.87
N ASP A 131 -7.57 -11.67 3.56
CA ASP A 131 -8.20 -12.85 2.99
C ASP A 131 -9.11 -12.40 1.83
N PRO A 132 -8.84 -12.81 0.58
CA PRO A 132 -9.54 -12.26 -0.58
C PRO A 132 -11.03 -12.62 -0.61
N GLU A 133 -11.44 -13.76 -0.04
CA GLU A 133 -12.85 -14.16 0.04
C GLU A 133 -13.60 -13.32 1.08
N LEU A 134 -13.04 -13.22 2.28
CA LEU A 134 -13.66 -12.45 3.36
C LEU A 134 -13.66 -10.94 3.03
N GLY A 135 -12.55 -10.42 2.54
CA GLY A 135 -12.42 -9.01 2.16
C GLY A 135 -13.31 -8.61 1.00
N SER A 136 -13.43 -9.44 -0.04
CA SER A 136 -14.34 -9.17 -1.17
C SER A 136 -15.80 -9.16 -0.71
N ARG A 137 -16.20 -10.13 0.13
CA ARG A 137 -17.55 -10.20 0.69
C ARG A 137 -17.86 -8.98 1.54
N GLU A 138 -16.96 -8.58 2.41
CA GLU A 138 -17.16 -7.45 3.32
C GLU A 138 -17.17 -6.10 2.55
N ALA A 139 -16.26 -5.89 1.61
CA ALA A 139 -16.30 -4.73 0.72
C ALA A 139 -17.63 -4.68 -0.05
N GLY A 140 -18.10 -5.84 -0.56
CA GLY A 140 -19.39 -5.94 -1.21
C GLY A 140 -20.57 -5.63 -0.29
N ARG A 141 -20.50 -5.95 0.99
CA ARG A 141 -21.55 -5.65 1.97
C ARG A 141 -21.69 -4.14 2.22
N VAL A 142 -20.57 -3.44 2.45
CA VAL A 142 -20.60 -2.01 2.81
C VAL A 142 -20.78 -1.08 1.61
N LEU A 143 -20.44 -1.51 0.39
CA LEU A 143 -20.64 -0.74 -0.82
C LEU A 143 -22.11 -0.61 -1.18
N SER A 144 -22.55 0.53 -1.65
CA SER A 144 -23.83 0.73 -2.35
C SER A 144 -23.85 -0.04 -3.68
N ALA A 145 -25.04 -0.30 -4.25
CA ALA A 145 -25.15 -0.87 -5.59
C ALA A 145 -24.46 0.05 -6.61
N GLY A 146 -23.66 -0.51 -7.51
CA GLY A 146 -22.83 0.25 -8.43
C GLY A 146 -21.57 0.87 -7.78
N GLY A 147 -21.35 0.66 -6.48
CA GLY A 147 -20.15 1.11 -5.77
C GLY A 147 -18.89 0.41 -6.25
N VAL A 148 -17.72 0.97 -5.94
CA VAL A 148 -16.43 0.49 -6.45
C VAL A 148 -15.49 0.02 -5.34
N LEU A 149 -14.86 -1.13 -5.54
CA LEU A 149 -13.66 -1.56 -4.82
C LEU A 149 -12.45 -1.11 -5.62
N GLY A 150 -11.61 -0.24 -5.05
CA GLY A 150 -10.37 0.25 -5.62
C GLY A 150 -9.15 -0.23 -4.86
N LEU A 151 -8.17 -0.79 -5.58
CA LEU A 151 -6.94 -1.30 -4.98
C LEU A 151 -5.75 -0.64 -5.67
N VAL A 152 -4.73 -0.19 -4.91
CA VAL A 152 -3.60 0.52 -5.51
C VAL A 152 -2.26 0.18 -4.85
N TRP A 153 -1.22 0.03 -5.69
CA TRP A 153 0.15 -0.20 -5.26
C TRP A 153 1.13 0.68 -6.01
N ASN A 154 2.11 1.19 -5.28
CA ASN A 154 3.32 1.78 -5.84
C ASN A 154 4.41 0.72 -5.85
N ILE A 155 4.89 0.37 -7.02
CA ILE A 155 6.00 -0.56 -7.23
C ILE A 155 7.15 0.23 -7.84
N ARG A 156 8.37 -0.01 -7.38
CA ARG A 156 9.56 0.57 -8.00
C ARG A 156 9.75 -0.02 -9.40
N ASP A 157 10.12 0.83 -10.37
CA ASP A 157 10.33 0.34 -11.75
C ASP A 157 11.68 -0.39 -11.88
N GLY A 158 11.64 -1.70 -11.74
CA GLY A 158 12.81 -2.58 -11.88
C GLY A 158 13.38 -2.67 -13.31
N LYS A 159 12.82 -1.96 -14.30
CA LYS A 159 13.45 -1.82 -15.61
C LYS A 159 14.71 -0.96 -15.56
N THR A 160 14.84 -0.11 -14.54
CA THR A 160 16.01 0.70 -14.29
C THR A 160 17.06 -0.14 -13.55
N PRO A 161 18.29 -0.33 -14.08
CA PRO A 161 19.26 -1.31 -13.55
C PRO A 161 19.61 -1.13 -12.07
N TRP A 162 19.83 0.11 -11.60
CA TRP A 162 20.15 0.34 -10.19
C TRP A 162 18.94 0.06 -9.28
N VAL A 163 17.70 0.28 -9.75
CA VAL A 163 16.47 -0.05 -9.02
C VAL A 163 16.27 -1.56 -8.93
N ALA A 164 16.57 -2.29 -10.01
CA ALA A 164 16.57 -3.75 -9.99
C ALA A 164 17.56 -4.26 -8.94
N ARG A 165 18.81 -3.76 -8.95
CA ARG A 165 19.85 -4.14 -7.98
C ARG A 165 19.43 -3.79 -6.55
N MET A 166 18.90 -2.61 -6.31
CA MET A 166 18.35 -2.22 -5.01
C MET A 166 17.24 -3.18 -4.55
N THR A 167 16.37 -3.61 -5.45
CA THR A 167 15.29 -4.57 -5.12
C THR A 167 15.83 -5.96 -4.82
N GLU A 168 16.89 -6.40 -5.47
CA GLU A 168 17.57 -7.67 -5.14
C GLU A 168 18.16 -7.63 -3.72
N ILE A 169 18.87 -6.55 -3.36
CA ILE A 169 19.46 -6.35 -2.02
C ILE A 169 18.37 -6.34 -0.94
N MET A 170 17.25 -5.65 -1.20
CA MET A 170 16.16 -5.49 -0.25
C MET A 170 15.17 -6.67 -0.23
N HIS A 171 15.31 -7.62 -1.12
CA HIS A 171 14.34 -8.66 -1.44
C HIS A 171 12.98 -8.09 -1.91
N ARG A 172 12.21 -8.91 -2.62
CA ARG A 172 10.86 -8.54 -3.05
C ARG A 172 9.92 -8.52 -1.84
N SER A 173 8.97 -7.60 -1.86
CA SER A 173 7.87 -7.58 -0.90
C SER A 173 6.73 -8.47 -1.37
N ASN A 174 5.83 -8.88 -0.46
CA ASN A 174 4.62 -9.61 -0.79
C ASN A 174 3.78 -8.91 -1.88
N ALA A 175 3.78 -7.57 -1.89
CA ALA A 175 3.11 -6.79 -2.93
C ALA A 175 3.78 -6.97 -4.31
N GLU A 176 5.11 -6.96 -4.36
CA GLU A 176 5.86 -7.17 -5.61
C GLU A 176 5.72 -8.61 -6.11
N GLU A 177 5.61 -9.58 -5.22
CA GLU A 177 5.34 -11.00 -5.56
C GLU A 177 3.92 -11.15 -6.11
N MET A 178 2.90 -10.67 -5.39
CA MET A 178 1.52 -10.68 -5.85
C MET A 178 1.37 -10.02 -7.24
N MET A 179 2.07 -8.91 -7.48
CA MET A 179 2.05 -8.24 -8.78
C MET A 179 2.72 -9.08 -9.89
N ALA A 180 3.73 -9.87 -9.57
CA ALA A 180 4.38 -10.78 -10.52
C ALA A 180 3.50 -11.99 -10.85
N GLU A 181 2.65 -12.41 -9.93
CA GLU A 181 1.70 -13.53 -10.08
C GLU A 181 0.39 -13.14 -10.79
N GLY A 182 0.21 -11.89 -11.18
CA GLY A 182 -0.96 -11.44 -11.95
C GLY A 182 -1.77 -10.31 -11.30
N GLY A 183 -1.51 -9.99 -10.05
CA GLY A 183 -2.20 -8.93 -9.29
C GLY A 183 -3.11 -9.48 -8.19
N PRO A 184 -3.99 -8.64 -7.63
CA PRO A 184 -4.84 -9.02 -6.51
C PRO A 184 -5.99 -9.94 -6.94
N ASP A 185 -6.26 -10.97 -6.15
CA ASP A 185 -7.49 -11.75 -6.25
C ASP A 185 -8.65 -10.96 -5.65
N VAL A 186 -9.64 -10.66 -6.48
CA VAL A 186 -10.92 -10.07 -6.08
C VAL A 186 -12.03 -11.05 -6.46
N LEU A 187 -12.81 -11.47 -5.46
CA LEU A 187 -13.79 -12.54 -5.60
C LEU A 187 -15.23 -12.01 -5.56
N ALA A 188 -16.21 -12.92 -5.50
CA ALA A 188 -17.62 -12.54 -5.37
C ALA A 188 -17.84 -11.57 -4.18
N PRO A 189 -18.73 -10.57 -4.30
CA PRO A 189 -19.71 -10.38 -5.37
C PRO A 189 -19.19 -9.64 -6.62
N PHE A 190 -17.93 -9.29 -6.66
CA PHE A 190 -17.35 -8.58 -7.80
C PHE A 190 -17.13 -9.50 -9.00
N GLY A 191 -17.22 -8.91 -10.19
CA GLY A 191 -16.98 -9.59 -11.46
C GLY A 191 -15.61 -9.22 -12.05
N LYS A 192 -15.64 -8.52 -13.19
CA LYS A 192 -14.43 -8.12 -13.90
C LYS A 192 -13.62 -7.10 -13.09
N VAL A 193 -12.34 -7.38 -12.91
CA VAL A 193 -11.36 -6.41 -12.40
C VAL A 193 -10.73 -5.67 -13.57
N GLU A 194 -10.80 -4.34 -13.55
CA GLU A 194 -10.11 -3.47 -14.50
C GLU A 194 -8.80 -3.01 -13.89
N THR A 195 -7.78 -2.78 -14.71
CA THR A 195 -6.47 -2.31 -14.26
C THR A 195 -5.97 -1.14 -15.09
N GLN A 196 -5.29 -0.20 -14.43
CA GLN A 196 -4.58 0.90 -15.05
C GLN A 196 -3.21 1.11 -14.40
N THR A 197 -2.26 1.59 -15.19
CA THR A 197 -0.89 1.82 -14.76
C THR A 197 -0.52 3.29 -14.95
N PHE A 198 0.17 3.85 -13.94
CA PHE A 198 0.65 5.24 -13.95
C PHE A 198 2.15 5.22 -13.63
N THR A 199 2.94 5.92 -14.42
CA THR A 199 4.40 6.05 -14.23
C THR A 199 4.74 7.44 -13.71
N TRP A 200 5.65 7.50 -12.75
CA TRP A 200 6.12 8.74 -12.15
C TRP A 200 7.45 8.51 -11.46
N SER A 201 8.10 9.56 -11.01
CA SER A 201 9.34 9.45 -10.24
C SER A 201 9.31 10.30 -8.99
N ARG A 202 10.18 9.95 -8.04
CA ARG A 202 10.43 10.73 -6.82
C ARG A 202 11.91 11.02 -6.72
N SER A 203 12.28 12.30 -6.67
CA SER A 203 13.66 12.69 -6.43
C SER A 203 14.06 12.39 -5.00
N MET A 204 15.15 11.64 -4.80
CA MET A 204 15.58 11.12 -3.51
C MET A 204 17.09 11.20 -3.36
N THR A 205 17.56 11.67 -2.20
CA THR A 205 18.96 11.58 -1.81
C THR A 205 19.31 10.16 -1.33
N ALA A 206 20.60 9.83 -1.22
CA ALA A 206 21.04 8.55 -0.66
C ALA A 206 20.46 8.31 0.75
N ALA A 207 20.44 9.34 1.60
CA ALA A 207 19.84 9.25 2.93
C ALA A 207 18.34 8.92 2.87
N ALA A 208 17.58 9.58 1.98
CA ALA A 208 16.16 9.31 1.82
C ALA A 208 15.88 7.90 1.27
N LEU A 209 16.74 7.37 0.39
CA LEU A 209 16.66 6.00 -0.11
C LEU A 209 16.91 4.98 1.01
N LEU A 210 17.86 5.22 1.91
CA LEU A 210 18.10 4.38 3.08
C LEU A 210 16.93 4.42 4.06
N GLU A 211 16.35 5.59 4.34
CA GLU A 211 15.16 5.71 5.18
C GLU A 211 13.94 4.98 4.56
N MET A 212 13.77 5.08 3.25
CA MET A 212 12.75 4.32 2.54
C MET A 212 12.99 2.80 2.70
N ALA A 213 14.21 2.32 2.60
CA ALA A 213 14.55 0.92 2.83
C ALA A 213 14.21 0.50 4.26
N ARG A 214 14.61 1.26 5.28
CA ARG A 214 14.32 1.03 6.71
C ARG A 214 12.83 0.95 7.03
N SER A 215 11.99 1.66 6.26
CA SER A 215 10.53 1.63 6.41
C SER A 215 9.87 0.33 5.87
N ARG A 216 10.63 -0.58 5.26
CA ARG A 216 10.09 -1.84 4.73
C ARG A 216 9.89 -2.85 5.86
N SER A 217 8.77 -3.58 5.80
CA SER A 217 8.40 -4.61 6.81
C SER A 217 9.55 -5.56 7.11
N PHE A 218 10.22 -6.02 6.06
CA PHE A 218 11.35 -6.94 6.18
C PHE A 218 12.48 -6.35 7.03
N LEU A 219 12.89 -5.09 6.79
CA LEU A 219 13.95 -4.46 7.57
C LEU A 219 13.51 -4.10 9.00
N ILE A 220 12.23 -3.78 9.20
CA ILE A 220 11.68 -3.50 10.55
C ILE A 220 11.80 -4.75 11.44
N THR A 221 11.57 -5.94 10.87
CA THR A 221 11.57 -7.21 11.61
C THR A 221 12.90 -7.99 11.51
N ALA A 222 13.86 -7.52 10.69
CA ALA A 222 15.14 -8.18 10.50
C ALA A 222 16.02 -8.13 11.76
N ALA A 223 16.84 -9.17 11.95
CA ALA A 223 17.90 -9.15 12.94
C ALA A 223 18.92 -8.02 12.67
N ASP A 224 19.54 -7.48 13.71
CA ASP A 224 20.45 -6.34 13.58
C ASP A 224 21.61 -6.60 12.60
N ALA A 225 22.12 -7.83 12.56
CA ALA A 225 23.21 -8.22 11.64
C ALA A 225 22.73 -8.19 10.16
N ASP A 226 21.52 -8.67 9.86
CA ASP A 226 20.96 -8.66 8.52
C ASP A 226 20.61 -7.24 8.08
N ARG A 227 20.07 -6.43 8.99
CA ARG A 227 19.80 -5.02 8.74
C ARG A 227 21.09 -4.27 8.39
N ALA A 228 22.14 -4.44 9.19
CA ALA A 228 23.43 -3.78 8.95
C ALA A 228 24.06 -4.22 7.61
N ARG A 229 23.96 -5.51 7.27
CA ARG A 229 24.44 -6.04 5.97
C ARG A 229 23.69 -5.40 4.81
N ILE A 230 22.35 -5.38 4.84
CA ILE A 230 21.52 -4.79 3.78
C ILE A 230 21.78 -3.29 3.63
N GLU A 231 21.88 -2.56 4.73
CA GLU A 231 22.18 -1.12 4.70
C GLU A 231 23.60 -0.86 4.16
N GLY A 232 24.57 -1.73 4.44
CA GLY A 232 25.89 -1.68 3.88
C GLY A 232 25.89 -1.87 2.36
N GLU A 233 25.25 -2.95 1.87
CA GLU A 233 25.13 -3.23 0.43
C GLU A 233 24.39 -2.12 -0.33
N LEU A 234 23.34 -1.53 0.27
CA LEU A 234 22.64 -0.38 -0.30
C LEU A 234 23.54 0.85 -0.36
N SER A 235 24.32 1.11 0.69
CA SER A 235 25.26 2.25 0.72
C SER A 235 26.35 2.10 -0.33
N GLU A 236 26.88 0.90 -0.53
CA GLU A 236 27.82 0.58 -1.60
C GLU A 236 27.21 0.82 -2.99
N LEU A 237 25.97 0.32 -3.21
CA LEU A 237 25.27 0.59 -4.46
C LEU A 237 25.10 2.09 -4.72
N PHE A 238 24.64 2.86 -3.73
CA PHE A 238 24.41 4.30 -3.88
C PHE A 238 25.70 5.09 -4.10
N ALA A 239 26.82 4.62 -3.55
CA ALA A 239 28.13 5.19 -3.81
C ALA A 239 28.59 5.03 -5.28
N THR A 240 28.02 4.10 -6.04
CA THR A 240 28.31 3.93 -7.47
C THR A 240 27.51 4.85 -8.38
N LEU A 241 26.48 5.54 -7.85
CA LEU A 241 25.58 6.38 -8.63
C LEU A 241 26.07 7.84 -8.62
N PRO A 242 26.49 8.41 -9.76
CA PRO A 242 27.05 9.76 -9.83
C PRO A 242 26.07 10.83 -9.32
N GLU A 243 24.77 10.66 -9.56
CA GLU A 243 23.72 11.60 -9.17
C GLU A 243 23.58 11.74 -7.64
N LEU A 244 24.05 10.75 -6.88
CA LEU A 244 23.98 10.75 -5.41
C LEU A 244 25.25 11.28 -4.73
N GLN A 245 26.26 11.63 -5.51
CA GLN A 245 27.50 12.19 -4.95
C GLN A 245 27.29 13.62 -4.47
N ASP A 246 28.09 14.05 -3.51
CA ASP A 246 28.10 15.42 -2.96
C ASP A 246 26.73 15.90 -2.44
N GLY A 247 25.92 14.97 -1.93
CA GLY A 247 24.56 15.27 -1.42
C GLY A 247 23.51 15.46 -2.50
N GLY A 248 23.78 15.03 -3.73
CA GLY A 248 22.86 15.05 -4.85
C GLY A 248 21.65 14.13 -4.68
N ALA A 249 20.78 14.13 -5.67
CA ALA A 249 19.55 13.32 -5.68
C ALA A 249 19.35 12.64 -7.03
N ILE A 250 18.74 11.46 -6.99
CA ILE A 250 18.37 10.66 -8.16
C ILE A 250 16.85 10.48 -8.21
N ASP A 251 16.31 10.42 -9.41
CA ASP A 251 14.91 10.10 -9.61
C ASP A 251 14.66 8.58 -9.45
N LEU A 252 13.99 8.18 -8.38
CA LEU A 252 13.50 6.81 -8.20
C LEU A 252 12.20 6.64 -8.98
N PRO A 253 12.21 5.86 -10.06
CA PRO A 253 11.01 5.63 -10.86
C PRO A 253 10.05 4.65 -10.16
N TYR A 254 8.76 4.97 -10.25
CA TYR A 254 7.65 4.17 -9.76
C TYR A 254 6.66 3.83 -10.85
N VAL A 255 6.06 2.67 -10.71
CA VAL A 255 4.89 2.21 -11.44
C VAL A 255 3.76 2.04 -10.43
N THR A 256 2.75 2.91 -10.49
CA THR A 256 1.52 2.73 -9.71
C THR A 256 0.57 1.85 -10.50
N ARG A 257 0.19 0.71 -9.94
CA ARG A 257 -0.83 -0.18 -10.49
C ARG A 257 -2.11 0.00 -9.70
N ALA A 258 -3.15 0.46 -10.37
CA ALA A 258 -4.49 0.62 -9.82
C ALA A 258 -5.41 -0.45 -10.42
N PHE A 259 -6.29 -0.98 -9.59
CA PHE A 259 -7.31 -1.97 -9.94
C PHE A 259 -8.65 -1.47 -9.43
N ARG A 260 -9.72 -1.75 -10.17
CA ARG A 260 -11.07 -1.47 -9.72
C ARG A 260 -12.02 -2.58 -10.13
N ALA A 261 -13.00 -2.83 -9.28
CA ALA A 261 -14.11 -3.72 -9.55
C ALA A 261 -15.40 -3.09 -9.07
N VAL A 262 -16.45 -3.13 -9.89
CA VAL A 262 -17.75 -2.54 -9.57
C VAL A 262 -18.63 -3.61 -8.93
N ARG A 263 -19.31 -3.24 -7.83
CA ARG A 263 -20.36 -4.06 -7.24
C ARG A 263 -21.58 -4.05 -8.16
N PRO A 264 -22.11 -5.22 -8.54
CA PRO A 264 -23.34 -5.31 -9.36
C PRO A 264 -24.56 -4.77 -8.62
#